data_f7913caebfe8acb6505970b9f9e0cc52
#
_entry.id   f7913caebfe8acb6505970b9f9e0cc52
#
_cell.length_a   1.000
_cell.length_b   1.000
_cell.length_c   1.000
_cell.angle_alpha   90.00
_cell.angle_beta   90.00
_cell.angle_gamma   90.00
#
_symmetry.space_group_name_H-M   'P 1'
#
loop_
_entity.id
_entity.type
_entity.pdbx_description
1 polymer ?
#
loop_
_entity_poly.entity_id
_entity_poly.type
_entity_poly.pdbx_seq_one_letter_code
_entity_poly.pdbx_strand_id
1 'polypeptide(L)'
;MKNFFVSVLCSLFGFFPCNAAGKVAIEHVHPTFWWAGMQNPELQVLIHGRGIGEFVPELSGAQGVSIKNVAKVQSKNYVIIYLDTKGAQPQNFNILLKSGKKVVKTIPYELKKREGRAVNSFDASDVVYLLMPDRFATGTTDKQKAKMYAGMKESKWGQADMDRHGGDIAGMRQHLDYLQELGVTAIWPTPTLENDMDNQSYHGYAITNFYRTDPRFGTNEEYKAWVDEAHSRGIKVIKDIVFNHCGYDNFLYVDRPSDDWFSFDSKFTGTTYKTGAVGDPHASAMDRKLTVDGWFTEAMPDFNGANKLVADYLIQASMWWIEYAGIDGIRQDTYPYNDFDFMRRWCLDIEKQYPGFNIVGETWINNSVGVSYWQKDSPLAAPKNSELKTVMDFPLMYMLGSCVDEETDSWDYGFARLYELMSMDRVYANPNSVLTFLANHDTNRFQPTKEKAENVTRYKQALALLLTLRGIPQLYYGDEIGMYANKSVNDGALRQNFPGGWQGDKNNAFTAEGRTKLQAEYFDYTKKLLNWRKGNKTVAYGDLVHYTIREGVYVYARRYQGRTVTVLINGTGKEATLGLDPYAEVLPAKEANDIISCEKVKLNGSLSFAPRQIYILEF
;
A
#
# COMPACT_ATOMS: atom_id res chain seq x y z
N MET A 1 -60.39 -24.08 -54.49
CA MET A 1 -60.15 -24.09 -55.94
C MET A 1 -58.95 -23.24 -56.25
N LYS A 2 -58.07 -23.79 -57.04
CA LYS A 2 -56.86 -23.28 -57.68
C LYS A 2 -55.55 -23.44 -56.86
N ASN A 3 -54.91 -24.55 -57.20
CA ASN A 3 -53.49 -24.86 -57.01
C ASN A 3 -52.62 -23.93 -57.84
N PHE A 4 -51.46 -23.51 -57.24
CA PHE A 4 -50.33 -23.09 -58.04
C PHE A 4 -49.07 -23.78 -57.50
N PHE A 5 -48.50 -24.61 -58.34
CA PHE A 5 -47.15 -25.20 -58.18
C PHE A 5 -46.13 -24.11 -58.49
N VAL A 6 -45.13 -23.98 -57.65
CA VAL A 6 -43.89 -23.26 -58.00
C VAL A 6 -42.70 -24.18 -57.75
N SER A 7 -41.97 -24.39 -58.79
CA SER A 7 -40.77 -25.23 -58.90
C SER A 7 -39.64 -24.74 -58.03
N VAL A 8 -39.02 -25.67 -57.29
CA VAL A 8 -37.76 -25.44 -56.57
C VAL A 8 -36.62 -25.56 -57.56
N LEU A 9 -35.87 -24.48 -57.79
CA LEU A 9 -34.59 -24.50 -58.48
C LEU A 9 -33.51 -24.58 -57.40
N CYS A 10 -32.87 -25.73 -57.24
CA CYS A 10 -31.67 -25.90 -56.43
C CYS A 10 -30.49 -25.28 -57.15
N SER A 11 -30.04 -24.11 -56.69
CA SER A 11 -28.73 -23.54 -57.02
C SER A 11 -27.73 -23.96 -55.94
N LEU A 12 -26.82 -24.88 -56.33
CA LEU A 12 -25.63 -25.23 -55.59
C LEU A 12 -24.68 -24.00 -55.54
N PHE A 13 -24.74 -23.25 -54.44
CA PHE A 13 -23.65 -22.32 -54.11
C PHE A 13 -22.63 -23.07 -53.27
N GLY A 14 -21.49 -23.35 -53.92
CA GLY A 14 -20.30 -23.85 -53.24
C GLY A 14 -19.85 -22.87 -52.15
N PHE A 15 -19.89 -23.29 -50.90
CA PHE A 15 -19.20 -22.62 -49.80
C PHE A 15 -17.70 -22.72 -50.05
N PHE A 16 -17.09 -21.70 -50.61
CA PHE A 16 -15.67 -21.48 -50.44
C PHE A 16 -15.47 -20.92 -49.02
N PRO A 17 -14.67 -21.57 -48.15
CA PRO A 17 -14.28 -20.94 -46.91
C PRO A 17 -13.38 -19.74 -47.26
N CYS A 18 -13.91 -18.55 -47.10
CA CYS A 18 -13.10 -17.34 -47.15
C CYS A 18 -12.20 -17.34 -45.90
N ASN A 19 -11.03 -17.97 -46.01
CA ASN A 19 -9.94 -17.81 -45.08
C ASN A 19 -9.36 -16.41 -45.25
N ALA A 20 -10.04 -15.40 -44.73
CA ALA A 20 -9.38 -14.17 -44.35
C ALA A 20 -8.49 -14.52 -43.17
N ALA A 21 -7.23 -14.89 -43.44
CA ALA A 21 -6.20 -14.97 -42.43
C ALA A 21 -6.01 -13.56 -41.81
N GLY A 22 -6.82 -13.21 -40.82
CA GLY A 22 -6.67 -12.01 -40.04
C GLY A 22 -5.25 -11.99 -39.45
N LYS A 23 -4.57 -10.85 -39.53
CA LYS A 23 -3.24 -10.69 -38.91
C LYS A 23 -3.36 -11.10 -37.44
N VAL A 24 -2.53 -12.05 -36.97
CA VAL A 24 -2.42 -12.43 -35.57
C VAL A 24 -2.12 -11.20 -34.74
N ALA A 25 -3.06 -10.80 -33.89
CA ALA A 25 -2.93 -9.68 -32.98
C ALA A 25 -2.37 -10.18 -31.64
N ILE A 26 -1.38 -9.48 -31.11
CA ILE A 26 -0.92 -9.63 -29.74
C ILE A 26 -1.51 -8.48 -28.93
N GLU A 27 -2.19 -8.79 -27.86
CA GLU A 27 -2.89 -7.83 -27.02
C GLU A 27 -2.04 -7.46 -25.78
N HIS A 28 -1.42 -8.49 -25.17
CA HIS A 28 -0.55 -8.31 -24.00
C HIS A 28 0.74 -9.10 -24.11
N VAL A 29 1.83 -8.53 -23.62
CA VAL A 29 3.12 -9.20 -23.36
C VAL A 29 3.57 -8.75 -21.98
N HIS A 30 3.58 -9.65 -21.01
CA HIS A 30 3.90 -9.35 -19.62
C HIS A 30 5.00 -10.24 -19.07
N PRO A 31 6.08 -9.67 -18.50
CA PRO A 31 6.42 -8.25 -18.53
C PRO A 31 6.72 -7.76 -19.94
N THR A 32 6.53 -6.46 -20.20
CA THR A 32 6.78 -5.86 -21.52
C THR A 32 8.25 -5.88 -21.93
N PHE A 33 9.15 -5.92 -20.99
CA PHE A 33 10.59 -6.10 -21.05
C PHE A 33 11.11 -6.55 -19.68
N TRP A 34 12.37 -6.97 -19.60
CA TRP A 34 13.00 -7.40 -18.35
C TRP A 34 14.43 -6.86 -18.25
N TRP A 35 15.18 -7.30 -17.22
CA TRP A 35 16.56 -6.91 -17.01
C TRP A 35 17.50 -8.12 -17.03
N ALA A 36 18.68 -7.94 -17.62
CA ALA A 36 19.75 -8.90 -17.52
C ALA A 36 20.37 -8.86 -16.10
N GLY A 37 20.83 -10.02 -15.62
CA GLY A 37 21.53 -10.10 -14.33
C GLY A 37 20.64 -10.08 -13.10
N MET A 38 19.36 -10.43 -13.24
CA MET A 38 18.50 -10.71 -12.09
C MET A 38 18.95 -11.98 -11.36
N GLN A 39 18.80 -12.01 -10.02
CA GLN A 39 19.19 -13.15 -9.18
C GLN A 39 18.43 -14.43 -9.51
N ASN A 40 17.14 -14.30 -9.83
CA ASN A 40 16.39 -15.40 -10.42
C ASN A 40 16.51 -15.31 -11.95
N PRO A 41 17.24 -16.25 -12.59
CA PRO A 41 17.40 -16.25 -14.04
C PRO A 41 16.16 -16.79 -14.79
N GLU A 42 15.19 -17.37 -14.10
CA GLU A 42 13.96 -17.88 -14.70
C GLU A 42 12.97 -16.72 -14.85
N LEU A 43 12.68 -16.38 -16.10
CA LEU A 43 11.76 -15.31 -16.46
C LEU A 43 10.51 -15.90 -17.11
N GLN A 44 9.35 -15.71 -16.50
CA GLN A 44 8.07 -15.97 -17.14
C GLN A 44 7.71 -14.82 -18.08
N VAL A 45 7.39 -15.12 -19.34
CA VAL A 45 6.78 -14.17 -20.28
C VAL A 45 5.42 -14.69 -20.69
N LEU A 46 4.39 -13.98 -20.28
CA LEU A 46 2.99 -14.25 -20.64
C LEU A 46 2.63 -13.43 -21.88
N ILE A 47 2.19 -14.11 -22.93
CA ILE A 47 1.75 -13.50 -24.19
C ILE A 47 0.27 -13.84 -24.36
N HIS A 48 -0.56 -12.84 -24.56
CA HIS A 48 -1.99 -12.97 -24.80
C HIS A 48 -2.38 -12.39 -26.15
N GLY A 49 -3.27 -13.10 -26.83
CA GLY A 49 -3.84 -12.70 -28.11
C GLY A 49 -4.67 -13.83 -28.71
N ARG A 50 -5.67 -13.51 -29.49
CA ARG A 50 -6.64 -14.49 -29.97
C ARG A 50 -6.00 -15.63 -30.78
N GLY A 51 -6.16 -16.87 -30.30
CA GLY A 51 -5.75 -18.10 -30.99
C GLY A 51 -4.24 -18.33 -31.09
N ILE A 52 -3.43 -17.62 -30.29
CA ILE A 52 -1.96 -17.72 -30.35
C ILE A 52 -1.40 -18.99 -29.72
N GLY A 53 -2.14 -19.67 -28.85
CA GLY A 53 -1.71 -20.86 -28.12
C GLY A 53 -1.51 -22.08 -29.02
N GLU A 54 -1.92 -22.03 -30.30
CA GLU A 54 -1.67 -23.07 -31.29
C GLU A 54 -0.27 -22.96 -31.94
N PHE A 55 0.46 -21.85 -31.69
CA PHE A 55 1.77 -21.61 -32.27
C PHE A 55 2.90 -22.05 -31.34
N VAL A 56 4.00 -22.45 -31.93
CA VAL A 56 5.22 -22.84 -31.19
C VAL A 56 6.11 -21.60 -31.04
N PRO A 57 6.47 -21.23 -29.83
CA PRO A 57 7.40 -20.13 -29.59
C PRO A 57 8.86 -20.54 -29.88
N GLU A 58 9.62 -19.65 -30.50
CA GLU A 58 11.06 -19.80 -30.76
C GLU A 58 11.75 -18.45 -30.58
N LEU A 59 13.02 -18.43 -30.17
CA LEU A 59 13.80 -17.20 -30.06
C LEU A 59 14.62 -16.95 -31.33
N SER A 60 14.77 -15.69 -31.70
CA SER A 60 15.63 -15.26 -32.81
C SER A 60 16.48 -14.06 -32.40
N GLY A 61 17.78 -14.15 -32.64
CA GLY A 61 18.76 -13.11 -32.25
C GLY A 61 19.15 -13.11 -30.79
N ALA A 62 18.62 -14.03 -29.97
CA ALA A 62 18.96 -14.13 -28.55
C ALA A 62 20.35 -14.76 -28.34
N GLN A 63 21.13 -14.17 -27.43
CA GLN A 63 22.45 -14.69 -27.02
C GLN A 63 22.43 -14.98 -25.52
N GLY A 64 22.70 -16.24 -25.14
CA GLY A 64 22.68 -16.67 -23.74
C GLY A 64 21.27 -16.65 -23.11
N VAL A 65 20.23 -16.62 -23.95
CA VAL A 65 18.83 -16.78 -23.53
C VAL A 65 18.23 -17.96 -24.25
N SER A 66 17.51 -18.82 -23.54
CA SER A 66 16.83 -19.99 -24.12
C SER A 66 15.43 -20.17 -23.53
N ILE A 67 14.54 -20.82 -24.29
CA ILE A 67 13.26 -21.25 -23.76
C ILE A 67 13.49 -22.52 -22.94
N LYS A 68 13.24 -22.44 -21.63
CA LYS A 68 13.32 -23.55 -20.69
C LYS A 68 12.06 -24.40 -20.69
N ASN A 69 10.91 -23.76 -20.78
CA ASN A 69 9.61 -24.42 -20.76
C ASN A 69 8.54 -23.55 -21.43
N VAL A 70 7.52 -24.20 -21.96
CA VAL A 70 6.25 -23.58 -22.39
C VAL A 70 5.15 -24.15 -21.52
N ALA A 71 4.52 -23.30 -20.73
CA ALA A 71 3.46 -23.74 -19.81
C ALA A 71 2.21 -24.13 -20.60
N LYS A 72 1.59 -25.24 -20.18
CA LYS A 72 0.31 -25.67 -20.72
C LYS A 72 -0.81 -24.99 -19.95
N VAL A 73 -1.71 -24.36 -20.67
CA VAL A 73 -2.92 -23.73 -20.14
C VAL A 73 -4.15 -24.17 -20.95
N GLN A 74 -5.35 -23.96 -20.43
CA GLN A 74 -6.59 -24.40 -21.08
C GLN A 74 -6.95 -23.51 -22.27
N SER A 75 -6.73 -22.18 -22.12
CA SER A 75 -7.07 -21.21 -23.15
C SER A 75 -6.11 -21.28 -24.34
N LYS A 76 -6.67 -21.24 -25.54
CA LYS A 76 -5.91 -21.13 -26.79
C LYS A 76 -5.42 -19.70 -27.09
N ASN A 77 -5.71 -18.75 -26.22
CA ASN A 77 -5.36 -17.34 -26.40
C ASN A 77 -4.06 -16.96 -25.69
N TYR A 78 -3.35 -17.93 -25.11
CA TYR A 78 -2.12 -17.71 -24.37
C TYR A 78 -0.94 -18.52 -24.88
N VAL A 79 0.23 -17.90 -24.83
CA VAL A 79 1.54 -18.54 -24.85
C VAL A 79 2.31 -18.05 -23.63
N ILE A 80 2.56 -18.92 -22.66
CA ILE A 80 3.34 -18.61 -21.45
C ILE A 80 4.67 -19.36 -21.53
N ILE A 81 5.76 -18.63 -21.67
CA ILE A 81 7.10 -19.21 -21.78
C ILE A 81 7.93 -18.86 -20.54
N TYR A 82 8.78 -19.80 -20.17
CA TYR A 82 9.85 -19.58 -19.21
C TYR A 82 11.17 -19.48 -19.94
N LEU A 83 11.83 -18.34 -19.81
CA LEU A 83 13.17 -18.11 -20.36
C LEU A 83 14.22 -18.36 -19.28
N ASP A 84 15.31 -19.03 -19.65
CA ASP A 84 16.55 -19.01 -18.87
C ASP A 84 17.40 -17.83 -19.36
N THR A 85 17.66 -16.89 -18.47
CA THR A 85 18.45 -15.66 -18.72
C THR A 85 19.80 -15.69 -17.99
N LYS A 86 20.22 -16.88 -17.50
CA LYS A 86 21.47 -17.01 -16.73
C LYS A 86 22.69 -16.57 -17.54
N GLY A 87 23.36 -15.53 -17.04
CA GLY A 87 24.55 -14.97 -17.70
C GLY A 87 24.28 -14.16 -18.96
N ALA A 88 23.00 -13.98 -19.35
CA ALA A 88 22.65 -13.13 -20.47
C ALA A 88 23.07 -11.68 -20.23
N GLN A 89 23.54 -11.02 -21.30
CA GLN A 89 23.84 -9.59 -21.30
C GLN A 89 22.64 -8.78 -21.76
N PRO A 90 22.58 -7.47 -21.49
CA PRO A 90 21.57 -6.59 -22.06
C PRO A 90 21.50 -6.70 -23.58
N GLN A 91 20.34 -6.94 -24.15
CA GLN A 91 20.15 -7.20 -25.57
C GLN A 91 18.69 -7.07 -26.00
N ASN A 92 18.51 -6.90 -27.32
CA ASN A 92 17.22 -7.04 -27.99
C ASN A 92 17.20 -8.36 -28.76
N PHE A 93 16.09 -9.06 -28.71
CA PHE A 93 15.83 -10.30 -29.47
C PHE A 93 14.35 -10.39 -29.84
N ASN A 94 13.97 -11.40 -30.60
CA ASN A 94 12.58 -11.62 -30.97
C ASN A 94 12.06 -12.95 -30.44
N ILE A 95 10.81 -12.95 -29.98
CA ILE A 95 10.01 -14.14 -29.73
C ILE A 95 9.18 -14.36 -30.99
N LEU A 96 9.41 -15.48 -31.68
CA LEU A 96 8.70 -15.87 -32.87
C LEU A 96 7.59 -16.85 -32.52
N LEU A 97 6.38 -16.61 -32.98
CA LEU A 97 5.30 -17.59 -32.96
C LEU A 97 5.24 -18.26 -34.32
N LYS A 98 5.41 -19.59 -34.37
CA LYS A 98 5.51 -20.38 -35.60
C LYS A 98 4.36 -21.36 -35.76
N SER A 99 3.91 -21.53 -37.00
CA SER A 99 3.08 -22.66 -37.45
C SER A 99 3.93 -23.53 -38.41
N GLY A 100 4.43 -24.64 -37.90
CA GLY A 100 5.44 -25.42 -38.61
C GLY A 100 6.70 -24.59 -38.89
N LYS A 101 7.09 -24.46 -40.18
CA LYS A 101 8.25 -23.63 -40.58
C LYS A 101 7.93 -22.16 -40.78
N LYS A 102 6.64 -21.78 -40.81
CA LYS A 102 6.22 -20.39 -41.08
C LYS A 102 6.18 -19.57 -39.82
N VAL A 103 6.87 -18.42 -39.80
CA VAL A 103 6.71 -17.40 -38.77
C VAL A 103 5.38 -16.68 -38.98
N VAL A 104 4.50 -16.75 -38.00
CA VAL A 104 3.17 -16.14 -38.02
C VAL A 104 3.20 -14.76 -37.37
N LYS A 105 3.99 -14.64 -36.31
CA LYS A 105 4.16 -13.37 -35.59
C LYS A 105 5.59 -13.25 -35.04
N THR A 106 6.12 -12.03 -35.08
CA THR A 106 7.37 -11.65 -34.44
C THR A 106 7.06 -10.65 -33.35
N ILE A 107 7.55 -10.89 -32.13
CA ILE A 107 7.36 -10.04 -30.95
C ILE A 107 8.75 -9.60 -30.50
N PRO A 108 9.11 -8.31 -30.66
CA PRO A 108 10.36 -7.78 -30.11
C PRO A 108 10.35 -7.86 -28.58
N TYR A 109 11.48 -8.24 -27.99
CA TYR A 109 11.65 -8.31 -26.55
C TYR A 109 13.03 -7.80 -26.16
N GLU A 110 13.10 -7.14 -24.99
CA GLU A 110 14.31 -6.50 -24.52
C GLU A 110 14.71 -7.01 -23.14
N LEU A 111 15.99 -7.32 -22.97
CA LEU A 111 16.66 -7.41 -21.67
C LEU A 111 17.48 -6.14 -21.48
N LYS A 112 17.03 -5.28 -20.58
CA LYS A 112 17.68 -4.01 -20.24
C LYS A 112 18.89 -4.22 -19.33
N LYS A 113 19.78 -3.23 -19.33
CA LYS A 113 20.81 -3.11 -18.29
C LYS A 113 20.14 -2.65 -16.98
N ARG A 114 20.48 -3.26 -15.85
CA ARG A 114 20.08 -2.78 -14.52
C ARG A 114 20.82 -1.49 -14.18
N GLU A 115 20.13 -0.52 -13.60
CA GLU A 115 20.75 0.73 -13.12
C GLU A 115 21.54 0.54 -11.83
N GLY A 116 21.36 -0.58 -11.11
CA GLY A 116 22.12 -0.92 -9.89
C GLY A 116 21.89 0.05 -8.73
N ARG A 117 20.67 0.56 -8.60
CA ARG A 117 20.31 1.47 -7.50
C ARG A 117 20.50 0.79 -6.14
N ALA A 118 21.07 1.51 -5.19
CA ALA A 118 21.11 1.06 -3.81
C ALA A 118 19.69 1.05 -3.22
N VAL A 119 19.35 0.00 -2.49
CA VAL A 119 18.09 -0.08 -1.75
C VAL A 119 18.13 0.92 -0.60
N ASN A 120 17.24 1.89 -0.60
CA ASN A 120 17.05 2.87 0.48
C ASN A 120 15.63 2.75 1.02
N SER A 121 15.31 1.59 1.59
CA SER A 121 13.94 1.29 2.01
C SER A 121 13.52 2.07 3.25
N PHE A 122 12.21 2.12 3.48
CA PHE A 122 11.64 2.81 4.64
C PHE A 122 11.76 1.97 5.90
N ASP A 123 11.91 2.64 7.05
CA ASP A 123 12.00 2.02 8.37
C ASP A 123 11.46 2.94 9.49
N ALA A 124 11.77 2.64 10.75
CA ALA A 124 11.32 3.41 11.91
C ALA A 124 11.81 4.87 11.93
N SER A 125 12.79 5.25 11.12
CA SER A 125 13.24 6.64 11.00
C SER A 125 12.32 7.49 10.12
N ASP A 126 11.46 6.85 9.34
CA ASP A 126 10.56 7.53 8.41
C ASP A 126 9.23 7.93 9.06
N VAL A 127 8.56 8.87 8.40
CA VAL A 127 7.15 9.18 8.58
C VAL A 127 6.47 8.98 7.23
N VAL A 128 5.58 8.01 7.16
CA VAL A 128 4.85 7.65 5.94
C VAL A 128 3.62 8.54 5.81
N TYR A 129 3.41 9.12 4.63
CA TYR A 129 2.20 9.89 4.30
C TYR A 129 1.35 9.12 3.31
N LEU A 130 0.22 8.59 3.77
CA LEU A 130 -0.77 7.90 2.94
C LEU A 130 -1.65 8.93 2.25
N LEU A 131 -1.67 8.92 0.92
CA LEU A 131 -2.56 9.77 0.14
C LEU A 131 -3.35 8.97 -0.90
N MET A 132 -4.47 9.54 -1.35
CA MET A 132 -5.25 9.03 -2.46
C MET A 132 -5.05 9.91 -3.68
N PRO A 133 -4.44 9.41 -4.78
CA PRO A 133 -4.14 10.21 -5.98
C PRO A 133 -5.37 10.94 -6.52
N ASP A 134 -6.50 10.24 -6.63
CA ASP A 134 -7.76 10.81 -7.13
C ASP A 134 -8.32 11.96 -6.28
N ARG A 135 -7.90 12.07 -5.00
CA ARG A 135 -8.48 12.99 -4.01
C ARG A 135 -7.49 14.02 -3.47
N PHE A 136 -6.22 13.93 -3.85
CA PHE A 136 -5.20 14.82 -3.32
C PHE A 136 -5.11 16.13 -4.09
N ALA A 137 -4.83 16.10 -5.39
CA ALA A 137 -4.80 17.27 -6.24
C ALA A 137 -4.86 16.90 -7.72
N THR A 138 -5.43 17.79 -8.55
CA THR A 138 -5.40 17.68 -10.00
C THR A 138 -4.35 18.60 -10.60
N GLY A 139 -3.43 18.06 -11.39
CA GLY A 139 -2.46 18.84 -12.17
C GLY A 139 -2.83 18.97 -13.64
N THR A 140 -3.84 18.20 -14.11
CA THR A 140 -4.28 18.16 -15.49
C THR A 140 -5.71 18.69 -15.59
N THR A 141 -5.91 19.73 -16.38
CA THR A 141 -7.22 20.43 -16.48
C THR A 141 -8.23 19.75 -17.39
N ASP A 142 -7.81 18.85 -18.29
CA ASP A 142 -8.69 18.17 -19.26
C ASP A 142 -8.67 16.65 -19.08
N LYS A 143 -9.38 16.16 -18.05
CA LYS A 143 -9.44 14.75 -17.70
C LYS A 143 -10.24 13.89 -18.67
N GLN A 144 -11.23 14.48 -19.36
CA GLN A 144 -12.05 13.76 -20.34
C GLN A 144 -11.27 13.41 -21.59
N LYS A 145 -10.16 14.12 -21.83
CA LYS A 145 -9.21 13.88 -22.92
C LYS A 145 -7.91 13.20 -22.48
N ALA A 146 -7.79 12.83 -21.20
CA ALA A 146 -6.68 11.95 -20.79
C ALA A 146 -6.63 10.80 -21.80
N LYS A 147 -5.42 10.51 -22.33
CA LYS A 147 -5.18 9.56 -23.42
C LYS A 147 -5.70 8.18 -23.06
N MET A 148 -7.01 8.02 -23.18
CA MET A 148 -7.66 6.74 -23.02
C MET A 148 -7.31 5.89 -24.24
N TYR A 149 -6.86 4.66 -24.03
CA TYR A 149 -6.67 3.74 -25.14
C TYR A 149 -8.03 3.24 -25.67
N ALA A 150 -8.07 2.80 -26.90
CA ALA A 150 -9.29 2.29 -27.51
C ALA A 150 -9.83 1.10 -26.70
N GLY A 151 -11.10 1.18 -26.29
CA GLY A 151 -11.80 0.15 -25.51
C GLY A 151 -11.75 0.35 -24.01
N MET A 152 -11.08 1.39 -23.50
CA MET A 152 -11.14 1.75 -22.09
C MET A 152 -12.54 2.21 -21.70
N LYS A 153 -13.02 1.77 -20.55
CA LYS A 153 -14.35 2.12 -20.05
C LYS A 153 -14.44 3.59 -19.63
N GLU A 154 -15.61 4.18 -19.83
CA GLU A 154 -15.90 5.50 -19.29
C GLU A 154 -16.11 5.37 -17.78
N SER A 155 -15.18 5.94 -17.00
CA SER A 155 -15.35 6.08 -15.57
C SER A 155 -16.34 7.19 -15.28
N LYS A 156 -17.13 7.00 -14.22
CA LYS A 156 -18.01 8.07 -13.74
C LYS A 156 -17.17 9.15 -13.04
N TRP A 157 -17.21 10.36 -13.61
CA TRP A 157 -16.57 11.56 -13.08
C TRP A 157 -17.61 12.44 -12.40
N GLY A 158 -17.30 13.00 -11.24
CA GLY A 158 -18.23 13.86 -10.52
C GLY A 158 -17.72 14.31 -9.17
N GLN A 159 -18.64 14.73 -8.31
CA GLN A 159 -18.38 15.16 -6.95
C GLN A 159 -19.06 14.25 -5.92
N ALA A 160 -19.72 13.19 -6.36
CA ALA A 160 -20.28 12.21 -5.43
C ALA A 160 -19.15 11.36 -4.83
N ASP A 161 -19.28 10.99 -3.57
CA ASP A 161 -18.24 10.30 -2.79
C ASP A 161 -17.56 9.14 -3.51
N MET A 162 -18.32 8.40 -4.33
CA MET A 162 -17.84 7.19 -5.01
C MET A 162 -17.43 7.44 -6.47
N ASP A 163 -17.53 8.67 -6.98
CA ASP A 163 -17.10 9.04 -8.33
C ASP A 163 -15.59 9.32 -8.36
N ARG A 164 -15.00 9.38 -9.56
CA ARG A 164 -13.65 9.94 -9.74
C ARG A 164 -13.71 11.46 -9.64
N HIS A 165 -12.84 12.04 -8.82
CA HIS A 165 -12.72 13.49 -8.63
C HIS A 165 -11.60 14.10 -9.49
N GLY A 166 -10.69 13.28 -9.99
CA GLY A 166 -9.72 13.68 -11.00
C GLY A 166 -8.37 14.16 -10.47
N GLY A 167 -8.00 13.83 -9.26
CA GLY A 167 -6.60 13.94 -8.83
C GLY A 167 -5.69 13.03 -9.66
N ASP A 168 -4.40 13.38 -9.79
CA ASP A 168 -3.47 12.68 -10.67
C ASP A 168 -2.00 12.80 -10.23
N ILE A 169 -1.11 12.13 -10.96
CA ILE A 169 0.33 12.17 -10.73
C ILE A 169 0.89 13.59 -10.88
N ALA A 170 0.39 14.37 -11.83
CA ALA A 170 0.81 15.75 -12.00
C ALA A 170 0.44 16.62 -10.78
N GLY A 171 -0.76 16.41 -10.21
CA GLY A 171 -1.19 17.07 -8.97
C GLY A 171 -0.37 16.64 -7.76
N MET A 172 -0.08 15.35 -7.61
CA MET A 172 0.82 14.88 -6.55
C MET A 172 2.21 15.52 -6.68
N ARG A 173 2.73 15.62 -7.91
CA ARG A 173 4.03 16.20 -8.21
C ARG A 173 4.11 17.69 -7.85
N GLN A 174 3.07 18.48 -8.15
CA GLN A 174 3.00 19.90 -7.84
C GLN A 174 3.05 20.21 -6.32
N HIS A 175 2.71 19.25 -5.47
CA HIS A 175 2.64 19.42 -4.02
C HIS A 175 3.72 18.67 -3.24
N LEU A 176 4.80 18.24 -3.91
CA LEU A 176 5.95 17.63 -3.20
C LEU A 176 6.64 18.59 -2.23
N ASP A 177 6.66 19.89 -2.55
CA ASP A 177 7.23 20.91 -1.66
C ASP A 177 6.42 21.06 -0.36
N TYR A 178 5.08 20.95 -0.42
CA TYR A 178 4.20 20.91 0.75
C TYR A 178 4.53 19.72 1.67
N LEU A 179 4.72 18.55 1.10
CA LEU A 179 5.06 17.33 1.85
C LEU A 179 6.46 17.41 2.45
N GLN A 180 7.41 17.99 1.71
CA GLN A 180 8.77 18.24 2.22
C GLN A 180 8.75 19.25 3.38
N GLU A 181 8.00 20.35 3.24
CA GLU A 181 7.83 21.37 4.30
C GLU A 181 7.20 20.77 5.56
N LEU A 182 6.18 19.93 5.39
CA LEU A 182 5.51 19.22 6.50
C LEU A 182 6.49 18.32 7.28
N GLY A 183 7.52 17.79 6.61
CA GLY A 183 8.52 16.88 7.21
C GLY A 183 8.28 15.41 6.90
N VAL A 184 7.47 15.10 5.88
CA VAL A 184 7.24 13.75 5.36
C VAL A 184 8.54 13.18 4.79
N THR A 185 8.83 11.90 5.03
CA THR A 185 10.02 11.22 4.51
C THR A 185 9.71 10.04 3.59
N ALA A 186 8.45 9.58 3.58
CA ALA A 186 7.98 8.55 2.64
C ALA A 186 6.53 8.82 2.23
N ILE A 187 6.19 8.64 0.97
CA ILE A 187 4.82 8.76 0.44
C ILE A 187 4.32 7.38 0.05
N TRP A 188 3.11 7.06 0.51
CA TRP A 188 2.36 5.88 0.07
C TRP A 188 1.07 6.33 -0.60
N PRO A 189 1.01 6.41 -1.95
CA PRO A 189 -0.25 6.57 -2.67
C PRO A 189 -1.04 5.26 -2.68
N THR A 190 -2.38 5.32 -2.56
CA THR A 190 -3.23 4.16 -2.87
C THR A 190 -2.96 3.70 -4.32
N PRO A 191 -3.40 2.48 -4.74
CA PRO A 191 -2.92 1.89 -5.99
C PRO A 191 -3.06 2.83 -7.18
N THR A 192 -1.96 3.02 -7.91
CA THR A 192 -1.89 3.84 -9.14
C THR A 192 -1.95 2.99 -10.40
N LEU A 193 -2.02 1.66 -10.26
CA LEU A 193 -2.16 0.74 -11.39
C LEU A 193 -3.54 0.88 -12.03
N GLU A 194 -3.61 0.51 -13.31
CA GLU A 194 -4.84 0.58 -14.07
C GLU A 194 -5.99 -0.15 -13.37
N ASN A 195 -7.09 0.57 -13.22
CA ASN A 195 -8.34 0.08 -12.67
C ASN A 195 -9.47 0.47 -13.63
N ASP A 196 -9.60 -0.29 -14.72
CA ASP A 196 -10.57 -0.02 -15.78
C ASP A 196 -11.92 -0.71 -15.51
N MET A 197 -12.53 -0.34 -14.38
CA MET A 197 -13.81 -0.82 -13.91
C MET A 197 -14.91 0.20 -14.17
N ASP A 198 -16.15 -0.24 -14.41
CA ASP A 198 -17.29 0.63 -14.69
C ASP A 198 -17.63 1.56 -13.52
N ASN A 199 -17.44 1.08 -12.28
CA ASN A 199 -17.83 1.81 -11.08
C ASN A 199 -16.68 1.82 -10.07
N GLN A 200 -16.65 2.88 -9.24
CA GLN A 200 -15.76 3.02 -8.08
C GLN A 200 -14.26 2.88 -8.40
N SER A 201 -13.87 3.03 -9.67
CA SER A 201 -12.49 2.81 -10.10
C SER A 201 -11.47 3.81 -9.52
N TYR A 202 -11.95 4.86 -8.83
CA TYR A 202 -11.11 5.90 -8.21
C TYR A 202 -10.17 5.35 -7.12
N HIS A 203 -10.56 4.27 -6.44
CA HIS A 203 -9.80 3.74 -5.31
C HIS A 203 -8.54 2.94 -5.73
N GLY A 204 -8.52 2.36 -6.94
CA GLY A 204 -7.36 1.67 -7.50
C GLY A 204 -7.24 0.18 -7.13
N TYR A 205 -8.04 -0.35 -6.19
CA TYR A 205 -7.86 -1.72 -5.67
C TYR A 205 -8.38 -2.84 -6.59
N ALA A 206 -9.19 -2.55 -7.60
CA ALA A 206 -9.66 -3.53 -8.60
C ALA A 206 -8.78 -3.48 -9.87
N ILE A 207 -7.51 -3.90 -9.75
CA ILE A 207 -6.49 -3.76 -10.79
C ILE A 207 -6.86 -4.54 -12.05
N THR A 208 -6.78 -3.89 -13.21
CA THR A 208 -7.02 -4.52 -14.52
C THR A 208 -5.73 -4.73 -15.32
N ASN A 209 -4.63 -4.04 -14.98
CA ASN A 209 -3.31 -4.27 -15.57
C ASN A 209 -2.18 -3.99 -14.58
N PHE A 210 -1.37 -5.02 -14.26
CA PHE A 210 -0.30 -4.93 -13.27
C PHE A 210 0.98 -4.24 -13.75
N TYR A 211 1.12 -3.98 -15.05
CA TYR A 211 2.32 -3.38 -15.68
C TYR A 211 2.07 -1.96 -16.21
N ARG A 212 0.88 -1.41 -15.94
CA ARG A 212 0.50 -0.08 -16.44
C ARG A 212 -0.10 0.79 -15.33
N THR A 213 0.35 2.03 -15.27
CA THR A 213 -0.31 3.09 -14.50
C THR A 213 -1.68 3.37 -15.11
N ASP A 214 -2.69 3.65 -14.29
CA ASP A 214 -4.01 4.06 -14.78
C ASP A 214 -3.88 5.34 -15.61
N PRO A 215 -4.29 5.34 -16.90
CA PRO A 215 -4.14 6.50 -17.77
C PRO A 215 -4.84 7.76 -17.27
N ARG A 216 -5.83 7.58 -16.36
CA ARG A 216 -6.52 8.69 -15.70
C ARG A 216 -5.66 9.36 -14.62
N PHE A 217 -4.64 8.67 -14.11
CA PHE A 217 -3.62 9.24 -13.22
C PHE A 217 -2.41 9.74 -14.00
N GLY A 218 -2.05 9.09 -15.12
CA GLY A 218 -0.88 9.39 -15.93
C GLY A 218 -0.28 8.17 -16.61
N THR A 219 0.96 8.29 -17.05
CA THR A 219 1.71 7.20 -17.70
C THR A 219 2.73 6.57 -16.74
N ASN A 220 3.33 5.44 -17.15
CA ASN A 220 4.43 4.81 -16.40
C ASN A 220 5.62 5.77 -16.28
N GLU A 221 5.92 6.52 -17.35
CA GLU A 221 7.01 7.49 -17.40
C GLU A 221 6.77 8.66 -16.44
N GLU A 222 5.53 9.16 -16.37
CA GLU A 222 5.15 10.21 -15.43
C GLU A 222 5.22 9.72 -13.98
N TYR A 223 4.81 8.46 -13.72
CA TYR A 223 4.96 7.84 -12.41
C TYR A 223 6.44 7.75 -12.01
N LYS A 224 7.31 7.24 -12.91
CA LYS A 224 8.75 7.19 -12.66
C LYS A 224 9.34 8.58 -12.41
N ALA A 225 8.98 9.57 -13.23
CA ALA A 225 9.45 10.95 -13.08
C ALA A 225 9.02 11.57 -11.74
N TRP A 226 7.81 11.25 -11.25
CA TRP A 226 7.34 11.66 -9.93
C TRP A 226 8.16 10.98 -8.81
N VAL A 227 8.48 9.68 -8.93
CA VAL A 227 9.36 8.98 -7.97
C VAL A 227 10.74 9.62 -7.95
N ASP A 228 11.36 9.86 -9.11
CA ASP A 228 12.68 10.49 -9.22
C ASP A 228 12.67 11.91 -8.59
N GLU A 229 11.59 12.66 -8.74
CA GLU A 229 11.45 14.00 -8.16
C GLU A 229 11.21 13.96 -6.63
N ALA A 230 10.46 12.98 -6.12
CA ALA A 230 10.33 12.74 -4.68
C ALA A 230 11.70 12.41 -4.06
N HIS A 231 12.48 11.55 -4.71
CA HIS A 231 13.85 11.23 -4.28
C HIS A 231 14.76 12.46 -4.23
N SER A 232 14.65 13.37 -5.20
CA SER A 232 15.45 14.61 -5.21
C SER A 232 15.18 15.50 -3.99
N ARG A 233 14.04 15.33 -3.34
CA ARG A 233 13.64 16.01 -2.10
C ARG A 233 13.91 15.17 -0.83
N GLY A 234 14.54 14.00 -0.99
CA GLY A 234 14.80 13.07 0.12
C GLY A 234 13.54 12.36 0.62
N ILE A 235 12.52 12.22 -0.22
CA ILE A 235 11.26 11.55 0.09
C ILE A 235 11.24 10.20 -0.64
N LYS A 236 11.03 9.12 0.11
CA LYS A 236 10.88 7.75 -0.38
C LYS A 236 9.48 7.53 -0.96
N VAL A 237 9.33 6.52 -1.81
CA VAL A 237 8.03 6.15 -2.39
C VAL A 237 7.72 4.69 -2.12
N ILE A 238 6.56 4.44 -1.50
CA ILE A 238 6.00 3.12 -1.21
C ILE A 238 4.88 2.86 -2.20
N LYS A 239 4.97 1.79 -2.99
CA LYS A 239 3.91 1.41 -3.94
C LYS A 239 2.90 0.50 -3.29
N ASP A 240 1.62 0.86 -3.41
CA ASP A 240 0.52 -0.02 -3.02
C ASP A 240 0.28 -1.08 -4.10
N ILE A 241 0.26 -2.36 -3.70
CA ILE A 241 0.09 -3.52 -4.57
C ILE A 241 -0.99 -4.42 -4.01
N VAL A 242 -1.77 -5.03 -4.91
CA VAL A 242 -2.87 -5.96 -4.59
C VAL A 242 -2.58 -7.29 -5.26
N PHE A 243 -2.30 -8.32 -4.46
CA PHE A 243 -2.03 -9.68 -4.99
C PHE A 243 -3.19 -10.64 -4.76
N ASN A 244 -4.05 -10.37 -3.77
CA ASN A 244 -5.16 -11.25 -3.43
C ASN A 244 -6.19 -11.34 -4.57
N HIS A 245 -6.49 -10.21 -5.21
CA HIS A 245 -7.56 -10.16 -6.22
C HIS A 245 -7.21 -9.17 -7.35
N CYS A 246 -8.03 -9.19 -8.39
CA CYS A 246 -8.03 -8.17 -9.44
C CYS A 246 -9.45 -7.65 -9.70
N GLY A 247 -9.60 -6.69 -10.60
CA GLY A 247 -10.91 -6.31 -11.11
C GLY A 247 -11.48 -7.39 -12.06
N TYR A 248 -12.79 -7.59 -12.07
CA TYR A 248 -13.44 -8.58 -12.97
C TYR A 248 -13.22 -8.26 -14.45
N ASP A 249 -12.83 -7.04 -14.81
CA ASP A 249 -12.47 -6.63 -16.17
C ASP A 249 -10.98 -6.85 -16.50
N ASN A 250 -10.21 -7.41 -15.58
CA ASN A 250 -8.84 -7.82 -15.88
C ASN A 250 -8.83 -8.91 -16.95
N PHE A 251 -8.00 -8.75 -17.99
CA PHE A 251 -7.93 -9.73 -19.10
C PHE A 251 -7.57 -11.14 -18.62
N LEU A 252 -6.83 -11.28 -17.51
CA LEU A 252 -6.52 -12.56 -16.88
C LEU A 252 -7.76 -13.25 -16.30
N TYR A 253 -8.83 -12.52 -16.02
CA TYR A 253 -10.11 -13.08 -15.58
C TYR A 253 -11.09 -13.23 -16.73
N VAL A 254 -11.23 -12.22 -17.59
CA VAL A 254 -12.18 -12.21 -18.72
C VAL A 254 -11.88 -13.34 -19.72
N ASP A 255 -10.60 -13.50 -20.06
CA ASP A 255 -10.10 -14.55 -20.95
C ASP A 255 -8.96 -15.31 -20.25
N ARG A 256 -9.29 -15.99 -19.14
CA ARG A 256 -8.31 -16.58 -18.24
C ARG A 256 -7.50 -17.69 -18.90
N PRO A 257 -6.22 -17.85 -18.54
CA PRO A 257 -5.39 -18.93 -19.05
C PRO A 257 -5.94 -20.33 -18.71
N SER A 258 -6.42 -20.52 -17.49
CA SER A 258 -7.05 -21.74 -16.98
C SER A 258 -7.98 -21.41 -15.81
N ASP A 259 -8.95 -22.27 -15.51
CA ASP A 259 -9.90 -22.04 -14.41
C ASP A 259 -9.22 -21.98 -13.03
N ASP A 260 -8.11 -22.70 -12.85
CA ASP A 260 -7.31 -22.73 -11.62
C ASP A 260 -6.44 -21.48 -11.38
N TRP A 261 -6.51 -20.46 -12.25
CA TRP A 261 -5.87 -19.16 -12.00
C TRP A 261 -6.55 -18.37 -10.88
N PHE A 262 -7.83 -18.65 -10.66
CA PHE A 262 -8.62 -18.03 -9.62
C PHE A 262 -9.15 -19.08 -8.66
N SER A 263 -9.28 -18.69 -7.41
CA SER A 263 -9.80 -19.55 -6.34
C SER A 263 -11.20 -20.05 -6.67
N PHE A 264 -11.54 -21.25 -6.17
CA PHE A 264 -12.80 -21.95 -6.46
C PHE A 264 -13.10 -22.16 -7.96
N ASP A 265 -12.06 -22.46 -8.76
CA ASP A 265 -12.18 -22.65 -10.22
C ASP A 265 -12.90 -21.48 -10.89
N SER A 266 -12.55 -20.26 -10.50
CA SER A 266 -13.12 -19.00 -11.01
C SER A 266 -14.62 -18.81 -10.72
N LYS A 267 -15.15 -19.44 -9.66
CA LYS A 267 -16.53 -19.30 -9.21
C LYS A 267 -16.61 -18.48 -7.94
N PHE A 268 -17.41 -17.43 -7.95
CA PHE A 268 -17.60 -16.62 -6.77
C PHE A 268 -18.01 -17.45 -5.55
N THR A 269 -17.20 -17.36 -4.51
CA THR A 269 -17.44 -17.88 -3.18
C THR A 269 -16.92 -16.83 -2.19
N GLY A 270 -17.80 -16.23 -1.39
CA GLY A 270 -17.42 -15.10 -0.51
C GLY A 270 -16.46 -15.50 0.61
N THR A 271 -15.53 -14.60 0.93
CA THR A 271 -14.63 -14.76 2.08
C THR A 271 -15.39 -14.62 3.41
N THR A 272 -14.84 -15.19 4.48
CA THR A 272 -15.37 -15.00 5.84
C THR A 272 -15.12 -13.61 6.41
N TYR A 273 -14.20 -12.83 5.85
CA TYR A 273 -13.66 -11.58 6.40
C TYR A 273 -13.05 -11.73 7.81
N LYS A 274 -12.64 -12.94 8.22
CA LYS A 274 -12.11 -13.25 9.55
C LYS A 274 -10.63 -13.64 9.49
N THR A 275 -9.77 -12.66 9.22
CA THR A 275 -8.31 -12.83 9.09
C THR A 275 -7.67 -13.57 10.26
N GLY A 276 -8.24 -13.45 11.46
CA GLY A 276 -7.80 -14.21 12.63
C GLY A 276 -7.85 -15.72 12.44
N ALA A 277 -8.74 -16.25 11.57
CA ALA A 277 -8.87 -17.68 11.33
C ALA A 277 -7.59 -18.34 10.80
N VAL A 278 -6.72 -17.60 10.12
CA VAL A 278 -5.48 -18.13 9.53
C VAL A 278 -4.50 -18.57 10.62
N GLY A 279 -4.33 -17.75 11.66
CA GLY A 279 -3.43 -18.03 12.79
C GLY A 279 -4.10 -18.71 14.00
N ASP A 280 -5.42 -18.89 13.97
CA ASP A 280 -6.19 -19.46 15.07
C ASP A 280 -6.00 -20.99 15.13
N PRO A 281 -5.47 -21.57 16.23
CA PRO A 281 -5.30 -23.01 16.36
C PRO A 281 -6.62 -23.79 16.38
N HIS A 282 -7.74 -23.13 16.67
CA HIS A 282 -9.06 -23.73 16.79
C HIS A 282 -9.95 -23.52 15.55
N ALA A 283 -9.53 -22.69 14.60
CA ALA A 283 -10.33 -22.44 13.39
C ALA A 283 -10.55 -23.73 12.57
N SER A 284 -11.75 -23.89 12.02
CA SER A 284 -12.03 -25.00 11.12
C SER A 284 -11.21 -24.91 9.82
N ALA A 285 -10.92 -26.04 9.19
CA ALA A 285 -10.26 -26.06 7.90
C ALA A 285 -11.08 -25.33 6.81
N MET A 286 -12.41 -25.42 6.92
CA MET A 286 -13.32 -24.72 5.99
C MET A 286 -13.21 -23.20 6.15
N ASP A 287 -13.23 -22.67 7.39
CA ASP A 287 -13.15 -21.23 7.62
C ASP A 287 -11.79 -20.68 7.19
N ARG A 288 -10.69 -21.40 7.46
CA ARG A 288 -9.36 -21.01 6.94
C ARG A 288 -9.36 -20.93 5.43
N LYS A 289 -9.89 -21.98 4.75
CA LYS A 289 -9.97 -21.99 3.29
C LYS A 289 -10.84 -20.85 2.76
N LEU A 290 -12.02 -20.63 3.31
CA LEU A 290 -12.91 -19.53 2.90
C LEU A 290 -12.29 -18.15 3.21
N THR A 291 -11.48 -18.03 4.24
CA THR A 291 -10.79 -16.76 4.52
C THR A 291 -9.74 -16.46 3.46
N VAL A 292 -8.93 -17.46 3.07
CA VAL A 292 -7.79 -17.28 2.15
C VAL A 292 -8.22 -17.28 0.70
N ASP A 293 -9.08 -18.23 0.30
CA ASP A 293 -9.47 -18.43 -1.10
C ASP A 293 -10.79 -17.71 -1.45
N GLY A 294 -11.50 -17.14 -0.45
CA GLY A 294 -12.79 -16.48 -0.68
C GLY A 294 -12.66 -15.09 -1.26
N TRP A 295 -13.52 -14.75 -2.22
CA TRP A 295 -13.53 -13.46 -2.88
C TRP A 295 -14.17 -12.38 -2.01
N PHE A 296 -13.67 -11.16 -2.05
CA PHE A 296 -14.29 -10.02 -1.36
C PHE A 296 -15.67 -9.68 -1.94
N THR A 297 -15.77 -9.64 -3.24
CA THR A 297 -17.01 -9.39 -3.99
C THR A 297 -16.94 -10.10 -5.34
N GLU A 298 -18.07 -10.22 -6.04
CA GLU A 298 -18.08 -10.71 -7.43
C GLU A 298 -17.22 -9.83 -8.37
N ALA A 299 -17.07 -8.55 -8.05
CA ALA A 299 -16.28 -7.60 -8.83
C ALA A 299 -14.76 -7.74 -8.60
N MET A 300 -14.34 -8.55 -7.62
CA MET A 300 -12.94 -8.73 -7.23
C MET A 300 -12.58 -10.22 -7.19
N PRO A 301 -12.37 -10.87 -8.38
CA PRO A 301 -11.94 -12.26 -8.47
C PRO A 301 -10.65 -12.51 -7.71
N ASP A 302 -10.66 -13.54 -6.84
CA ASP A 302 -9.54 -13.92 -6.00
C ASP A 302 -8.55 -14.79 -6.76
N PHE A 303 -7.27 -14.37 -6.77
CA PHE A 303 -6.20 -15.14 -7.41
C PHE A 303 -5.82 -16.37 -6.60
N ASN A 304 -5.68 -17.50 -7.28
CA ASN A 304 -5.11 -18.69 -6.67
C ASN A 304 -3.58 -18.57 -6.53
N GLY A 305 -3.11 -18.02 -5.40
CA GLY A 305 -1.69 -17.85 -5.12
C GLY A 305 -0.88 -19.17 -5.05
N ALA A 306 -1.54 -20.30 -4.80
CA ALA A 306 -0.90 -21.61 -4.83
C ALA A 306 -0.56 -22.08 -6.27
N ASN A 307 -1.17 -21.49 -7.31
CA ASN A 307 -0.81 -21.74 -8.69
C ASN A 307 0.52 -21.04 -9.02
N LYS A 308 1.53 -21.83 -9.41
CA LYS A 308 2.87 -21.31 -9.72
C LYS A 308 2.86 -20.24 -10.82
N LEU A 309 2.01 -20.37 -11.84
CA LEU A 309 1.95 -19.40 -12.95
C LEU A 309 1.43 -18.05 -12.47
N VAL A 310 0.44 -18.04 -11.57
CA VAL A 310 -0.10 -16.85 -10.92
C VAL A 310 0.96 -16.22 -10.01
N ALA A 311 1.57 -17.02 -9.12
CA ALA A 311 2.59 -16.56 -8.19
C ALA A 311 3.78 -15.93 -8.93
N ASP A 312 4.30 -16.56 -9.98
CA ASP A 312 5.41 -16.04 -10.77
C ASP A 312 5.06 -14.71 -11.45
N TYR A 313 3.84 -14.62 -12.02
CA TYR A 313 3.36 -13.41 -12.67
C TYR A 313 3.29 -12.21 -11.69
N LEU A 314 2.72 -12.42 -10.52
CA LEU A 314 2.54 -11.35 -9.51
C LEU A 314 3.88 -10.94 -8.88
N ILE A 315 4.75 -11.91 -8.54
CA ILE A 315 6.10 -11.63 -8.01
C ILE A 315 6.89 -10.80 -9.03
N GLN A 316 6.90 -11.20 -10.30
CA GLN A 316 7.60 -10.48 -11.36
C GLN A 316 7.03 -9.08 -11.58
N ALA A 317 5.71 -8.89 -11.48
CA ALA A 317 5.10 -7.57 -11.59
C ALA A 317 5.63 -6.62 -10.50
N SER A 318 5.77 -7.08 -9.25
CA SER A 318 6.34 -6.25 -8.17
C SER A 318 7.82 -5.91 -8.42
N MET A 319 8.63 -6.89 -8.84
CA MET A 319 10.03 -6.68 -9.18
C MET A 319 10.19 -5.71 -10.36
N TRP A 320 9.30 -5.80 -11.33
CA TRP A 320 9.30 -4.88 -12.48
C TRP A 320 9.14 -3.43 -12.04
N TRP A 321 8.24 -3.14 -11.10
CA TRP A 321 8.06 -1.79 -10.57
C TRP A 321 9.25 -1.31 -9.73
N ILE A 322 9.90 -2.19 -8.96
CA ILE A 322 11.12 -1.86 -8.21
C ILE A 322 12.23 -1.44 -9.18
N GLU A 323 12.50 -2.22 -10.22
CA GLU A 323 13.54 -1.90 -11.21
C GLU A 323 13.16 -0.71 -12.11
N TYR A 324 11.89 -0.63 -12.55
CA TYR A 324 11.44 0.39 -13.49
C TYR A 324 11.36 1.78 -12.86
N ALA A 325 10.70 1.88 -11.74
CA ALA A 325 10.41 3.18 -11.10
C ALA A 325 11.37 3.51 -9.95
N GLY A 326 12.10 2.51 -9.41
CA GLY A 326 12.99 2.71 -8.28
C GLY A 326 12.27 2.98 -6.97
N ILE A 327 11.10 2.36 -6.76
CA ILE A 327 10.34 2.49 -5.51
C ILE A 327 11.12 1.96 -4.31
N ASP A 328 10.89 2.52 -3.12
CA ASP A 328 11.65 2.24 -1.90
C ASP A 328 10.96 1.25 -0.96
N GLY A 329 9.73 0.91 -1.25
CA GLY A 329 8.96 -0.05 -0.46
C GLY A 329 7.68 -0.47 -1.15
N ILE A 330 7.04 -1.48 -0.59
CA ILE A 330 5.72 -1.94 -1.01
C ILE A 330 4.80 -2.01 0.20
N ARG A 331 3.57 -1.52 0.04
CA ARG A 331 2.45 -1.91 0.89
C ARG A 331 1.64 -2.97 0.14
N GLN A 332 1.46 -4.11 0.78
CA GLN A 332 0.63 -5.20 0.24
C GLN A 332 -0.74 -5.19 0.88
N ASP A 333 -1.73 -4.96 0.05
CA ASP A 333 -3.14 -5.00 0.39
C ASP A 333 -3.59 -6.38 0.89
N THR A 334 -4.53 -6.40 1.84
CA THR A 334 -5.21 -7.63 2.29
C THR A 334 -4.26 -8.82 2.54
N TYR A 335 -3.10 -8.58 3.18
CA TYR A 335 -2.00 -9.55 3.30
C TYR A 335 -2.44 -10.93 3.82
N PRO A 336 -3.24 -11.05 4.91
CA PRO A 336 -3.63 -12.35 5.47
C PRO A 336 -4.61 -13.17 4.63
N TYR A 337 -5.19 -12.60 3.60
CA TYR A 337 -6.13 -13.29 2.70
C TYR A 337 -5.43 -14.03 1.56
N ASN A 338 -4.13 -13.83 1.38
CA ASN A 338 -3.35 -14.51 0.35
C ASN A 338 -2.86 -15.88 0.83
N ASP A 339 -2.52 -16.77 -0.13
CA ASP A 339 -1.83 -18.02 0.18
C ASP A 339 -0.51 -17.73 0.93
N PHE A 340 -0.33 -18.37 2.09
CA PHE A 340 0.79 -18.12 2.99
C PHE A 340 2.15 -18.45 2.34
N ASP A 341 2.24 -19.58 1.63
CA ASP A 341 3.50 -20.04 1.06
C ASP A 341 3.89 -19.19 -0.17
N PHE A 342 2.91 -18.69 -0.93
CA PHE A 342 3.11 -17.70 -1.99
C PHE A 342 3.67 -16.39 -1.41
N MET A 343 3.05 -15.82 -0.39
CA MET A 343 3.48 -14.56 0.21
C MET A 343 4.86 -14.68 0.85
N ARG A 344 5.12 -15.79 1.54
CA ARG A 344 6.45 -16.09 2.08
C ARG A 344 7.51 -16.17 0.97
N ARG A 345 7.21 -16.87 -0.13
CA ARG A 345 8.11 -16.97 -1.28
C ARG A 345 8.39 -15.59 -1.87
N TRP A 346 7.38 -14.77 -2.04
CA TRP A 346 7.52 -13.40 -2.52
C TRP A 346 8.47 -12.58 -1.65
N CYS A 347 8.29 -12.60 -0.32
CA CYS A 347 9.18 -11.90 0.61
C CYS A 347 10.64 -12.37 0.47
N LEU A 348 10.86 -13.70 0.35
CA LEU A 348 12.19 -14.27 0.15
C LEU A 348 12.81 -13.88 -1.21
N ASP A 349 12.04 -13.91 -2.28
CA ASP A 349 12.51 -13.55 -3.62
C ASP A 349 12.88 -12.05 -3.69
N ILE A 350 12.09 -11.18 -3.05
CA ILE A 350 12.39 -9.75 -2.93
C ILE A 350 13.66 -9.54 -2.09
N GLU A 351 13.78 -10.16 -0.91
CA GLU A 351 14.97 -10.01 -0.07
C GLU A 351 16.24 -10.51 -0.77
N LYS A 352 16.15 -11.60 -1.50
CA LYS A 352 17.28 -12.14 -2.28
C LYS A 352 17.72 -11.18 -3.38
N GLN A 353 16.77 -10.54 -4.08
CA GLN A 353 17.06 -9.63 -5.19
C GLN A 353 17.44 -8.23 -4.70
N TYR A 354 16.83 -7.76 -3.63
CA TYR A 354 16.97 -6.41 -3.06
C TYR A 354 17.16 -6.49 -1.54
N PRO A 355 18.35 -6.89 -1.07
CA PRO A 355 18.62 -7.03 0.37
C PRO A 355 18.27 -5.75 1.14
N GLY A 356 17.47 -5.88 2.18
CA GLY A 356 17.03 -4.75 2.99
C GLY A 356 15.73 -4.08 2.51
N PHE A 357 15.19 -4.42 1.34
CA PHE A 357 13.91 -3.87 0.88
C PHE A 357 12.78 -4.21 1.84
N ASN A 358 11.94 -3.23 2.18
CA ASN A 358 10.85 -3.40 3.14
C ASN A 358 9.50 -3.53 2.44
N ILE A 359 8.73 -4.50 2.94
CA ILE A 359 7.33 -4.71 2.59
C ILE A 359 6.52 -4.55 3.86
N VAL A 360 5.48 -3.73 3.83
CA VAL A 360 4.47 -3.69 4.87
C VAL A 360 3.21 -4.40 4.39
N GLY A 361 2.77 -5.41 5.14
CA GLY A 361 1.53 -6.11 4.88
C GLY A 361 0.37 -5.51 5.66
N GLU A 362 -0.76 -5.28 5.00
CA GLU A 362 -1.97 -4.92 5.71
C GLU A 362 -2.50 -6.12 6.50
N THR A 363 -2.24 -6.10 7.79
CA THR A 363 -2.65 -7.14 8.74
C THR A 363 -3.81 -6.64 9.59
N TRP A 364 -4.98 -6.45 9.00
CA TRP A 364 -6.15 -5.95 9.71
C TRP A 364 -6.70 -6.99 10.69
N ILE A 365 -6.10 -7.04 11.86
CA ILE A 365 -6.45 -7.91 12.97
C ILE A 365 -6.48 -7.07 14.25
N ASN A 366 -7.53 -7.23 15.07
CA ASN A 366 -7.80 -6.35 16.20
C ASN A 366 -7.09 -6.76 17.52
N ASN A 367 -6.02 -7.57 17.42
CA ASN A 367 -5.22 -7.95 18.58
C ASN A 367 -3.75 -8.16 18.19
N SER A 368 -2.84 -7.83 19.11
CA SER A 368 -1.39 -7.89 18.87
C SER A 368 -0.87 -9.29 18.58
N VAL A 369 -1.50 -10.33 19.15
CA VAL A 369 -1.13 -11.75 18.91
C VAL A 369 -1.35 -12.11 17.44
N GLY A 370 -2.53 -11.80 16.90
CA GLY A 370 -2.86 -12.08 15.52
C GLY A 370 -2.03 -11.26 14.52
N VAL A 371 -1.74 -9.99 14.85
CA VAL A 371 -0.85 -9.14 14.00
C VAL A 371 0.56 -9.69 14.01
N SER A 372 1.12 -10.01 15.17
CA SER A 372 2.50 -10.50 15.32
C SER A 372 2.74 -11.83 14.62
N TYR A 373 1.73 -12.69 14.47
CA TYR A 373 1.81 -13.94 13.71
C TYR A 373 2.39 -13.73 12.30
N TRP A 374 2.07 -12.60 11.69
CA TRP A 374 2.51 -12.28 10.33
C TRP A 374 3.89 -11.60 10.26
N GLN A 375 4.47 -11.18 11.39
CA GLN A 375 5.79 -10.57 11.37
C GLN A 375 6.88 -11.63 11.20
N LYS A 376 7.90 -11.32 10.39
CA LYS A 376 9.12 -12.12 10.27
C LYS A 376 9.70 -12.42 11.66
N ASP A 377 10.12 -13.68 11.86
CA ASP A 377 10.71 -14.19 13.09
C ASP A 377 9.80 -14.08 14.33
N SER A 378 8.49 -13.95 14.12
CA SER A 378 7.51 -13.94 15.21
C SER A 378 7.63 -15.20 16.07
N PRO A 379 7.71 -15.06 17.40
CA PRO A 379 7.75 -16.21 18.31
C PRO A 379 6.44 -17.03 18.27
N LEU A 380 5.37 -16.50 17.66
CA LEU A 380 4.04 -17.11 17.59
C LEU A 380 3.76 -17.79 16.25
N ALA A 381 4.61 -17.62 15.24
CA ALA A 381 4.39 -18.13 13.88
C ALA A 381 4.95 -19.54 13.61
N ALA A 382 5.47 -20.24 14.63
CA ALA A 382 5.98 -21.60 14.43
C ALA A 382 4.86 -22.55 13.95
N PRO A 383 5.13 -23.51 13.03
CA PRO A 383 6.44 -23.80 12.44
C PRO A 383 6.80 -22.99 11.18
N LYS A 384 5.95 -22.09 10.70
CA LYS A 384 6.16 -21.32 9.46
C LYS A 384 6.51 -19.86 9.78
N ASN A 385 7.58 -19.33 9.16
CA ASN A 385 7.94 -17.92 9.20
C ASN A 385 7.38 -17.21 7.95
N SER A 386 6.67 -16.11 8.11
CA SER A 386 6.09 -15.36 6.99
C SER A 386 7.13 -14.63 6.14
N GLU A 387 8.30 -14.30 6.72
CA GLU A 387 9.35 -13.44 6.15
C GLU A 387 8.92 -11.97 5.92
N LEU A 388 7.72 -11.58 6.32
CA LEU A 388 7.21 -10.22 6.24
C LEU A 388 7.84 -9.34 7.33
N LYS A 389 8.62 -8.33 6.95
CA LYS A 389 9.34 -7.48 7.92
C LYS A 389 8.41 -6.56 8.70
N THR A 390 7.44 -5.95 8.04
CA THR A 390 6.58 -4.92 8.63
C THR A 390 5.10 -5.31 8.54
N VAL A 391 4.40 -5.18 9.65
CA VAL A 391 2.96 -5.42 9.80
C VAL A 391 2.25 -4.13 10.23
N MET A 392 0.94 -4.00 10.00
CA MET A 392 0.17 -2.81 10.38
C MET A 392 -0.49 -2.98 11.74
N ASP A 393 -0.32 -1.99 12.63
CA ASP A 393 -0.78 -2.02 14.03
C ASP A 393 -2.21 -1.48 14.20
N PHE A 394 -3.18 -2.22 13.74
CA PHE A 394 -4.59 -1.89 13.97
C PHE A 394 -4.96 -1.84 15.46
N PRO A 395 -4.44 -2.73 16.34
CA PRO A 395 -4.67 -2.61 17.78
C PRO A 395 -4.29 -1.26 18.37
N LEU A 396 -3.11 -0.73 18.02
CA LEU A 396 -2.66 0.57 18.50
C LEU A 396 -3.51 1.70 17.91
N MET A 397 -3.89 1.62 16.62
CA MET A 397 -4.76 2.60 15.99
C MET A 397 -6.10 2.75 16.75
N TYR A 398 -6.77 1.64 17.06
CA TYR A 398 -8.01 1.68 17.84
C TYR A 398 -7.79 2.20 19.27
N MET A 399 -6.66 1.82 19.88
CA MET A 399 -6.30 2.29 21.23
C MET A 399 -6.06 3.79 21.25
N LEU A 400 -5.27 4.34 20.32
CA LEU A 400 -5.00 5.78 20.24
C LEU A 400 -6.27 6.59 19.97
N GLY A 401 -7.19 6.05 19.16
CA GLY A 401 -8.49 6.67 18.89
C GLY A 401 -9.40 6.78 20.12
N SER A 402 -9.27 5.85 21.07
CA SER A 402 -10.12 5.82 22.26
C SER A 402 -9.47 6.41 23.50
N CYS A 403 -8.21 6.11 23.80
CA CYS A 403 -7.57 6.50 25.07
C CYS A 403 -7.43 8.02 25.23
N VAL A 404 -7.33 8.81 24.16
CA VAL A 404 -7.28 10.27 24.21
C VAL A 404 -8.65 10.93 24.45
N ASP A 405 -9.74 10.18 24.26
CA ASP A 405 -11.12 10.62 24.54
C ASP A 405 -11.55 10.33 25.98
N GLU A 406 -10.82 9.49 26.68
CA GLU A 406 -11.13 9.06 28.04
C GLU A 406 -10.36 9.89 29.08
N GLU A 407 -10.89 9.94 30.30
CA GLU A 407 -10.16 10.45 31.47
C GLU A 407 -9.25 9.36 32.01
N THR A 408 -7.97 9.69 32.22
CA THR A 408 -6.97 8.77 32.80
C THR A 408 -7.00 8.91 34.34
N ASP A 409 -8.14 8.69 34.94
CA ASP A 409 -8.38 8.85 36.38
C ASP A 409 -8.64 7.52 37.09
N SER A 410 -8.52 6.40 36.38
CA SER A 410 -8.69 5.04 36.91
C SER A 410 -7.63 4.12 36.30
N TRP A 411 -7.52 2.91 36.84
CA TRP A 411 -6.52 1.91 36.45
C TRP A 411 -6.84 1.19 35.12
N ASP A 412 -8.03 1.37 34.57
CA ASP A 412 -8.53 0.69 33.38
C ASP A 412 -9.12 1.62 32.29
N TYR A 413 -8.85 2.95 32.41
CA TYR A 413 -9.30 3.95 31.44
C TYR A 413 -8.16 4.80 30.89
N GLY A 414 -8.39 5.40 29.73
CA GLY A 414 -7.47 6.33 29.10
C GLY A 414 -6.09 5.68 28.85
N PHE A 415 -5.03 6.36 29.26
CA PHE A 415 -3.67 5.88 29.05
C PHE A 415 -3.29 4.64 29.86
N ALA A 416 -4.07 4.25 30.88
CA ALA A 416 -3.85 2.98 31.56
C ALA A 416 -4.08 1.79 30.60
N ARG A 417 -5.07 1.89 29.71
CA ARG A 417 -5.31 0.90 28.66
C ARG A 417 -4.20 0.88 27.61
N LEU A 418 -3.67 2.06 27.26
CA LEU A 418 -2.52 2.17 26.37
C LEU A 418 -1.28 1.49 26.97
N TYR A 419 -1.03 1.70 28.27
CA TYR A 419 0.05 1.00 28.99
C TYR A 419 -0.06 -0.51 28.87
N GLU A 420 -1.27 -1.08 29.09
CA GLU A 420 -1.52 -2.50 28.95
C GLU A 420 -1.28 -3.01 27.52
N LEU A 421 -1.72 -2.26 26.51
CA LEU A 421 -1.46 -2.62 25.11
C LEU A 421 0.04 -2.61 24.81
N MET A 422 0.78 -1.59 25.24
CA MET A 422 2.22 -1.49 25.00
C MET A 422 3.01 -2.60 25.71
N SER A 423 2.51 -3.11 26.87
CA SER A 423 3.11 -4.25 27.57
C SER A 423 3.08 -5.55 26.75
N MET A 424 2.21 -5.63 25.73
CA MET A 424 2.11 -6.77 24.82
C MET A 424 3.17 -6.76 23.71
N ASP A 425 4.00 -5.74 23.60
CA ASP A 425 5.03 -5.65 22.55
C ASP A 425 6.00 -6.85 22.54
N ARG A 426 6.07 -7.60 23.63
CA ARG A 426 6.81 -8.88 23.72
C ARG A 426 6.40 -9.94 22.69
N VAL A 427 5.21 -9.82 22.08
CA VAL A 427 4.76 -10.77 21.04
C VAL A 427 5.38 -10.49 19.68
N TYR A 428 5.85 -9.27 19.45
CA TYR A 428 6.51 -8.88 18.20
C TYR A 428 7.98 -9.27 18.22
N ALA A 429 8.49 -9.80 17.10
CA ALA A 429 9.92 -10.02 16.92
C ALA A 429 10.69 -8.70 16.87
N ASN A 430 10.11 -7.68 16.25
CA ASN A 430 10.66 -6.33 16.20
C ASN A 430 9.53 -5.27 16.31
N PRO A 431 9.28 -4.73 17.50
CA PRO A 431 8.25 -3.70 17.69
C PRO A 431 8.51 -2.41 16.89
N ASN A 432 9.77 -2.08 16.57
CA ASN A 432 10.10 -0.92 15.74
C ASN A 432 9.80 -1.13 14.25
N SER A 433 9.55 -2.38 13.80
CA SER A 433 9.11 -2.70 12.44
C SER A 433 7.60 -2.93 12.35
N VAL A 434 6.81 -2.16 13.06
CA VAL A 434 5.34 -2.17 12.98
C VAL A 434 4.88 -0.81 12.49
N LEU A 435 4.07 -0.78 11.42
CA LEU A 435 3.51 0.48 10.90
C LEU A 435 2.37 0.93 11.81
N THR A 436 2.52 2.10 12.42
CA THR A 436 1.56 2.68 13.37
C THR A 436 0.83 3.86 12.73
N PHE A 437 -0.43 4.06 13.05
CA PHE A 437 -1.24 5.10 12.43
C PHE A 437 -2.43 5.50 13.31
N LEU A 438 -3.00 6.68 13.05
CA LEU A 438 -4.22 7.16 13.70
C LEU A 438 -5.47 6.81 12.89
N ALA A 439 -5.35 6.79 11.57
CA ALA A 439 -6.41 6.48 10.62
C ALA A 439 -5.80 6.08 9.27
N ASN A 440 -6.61 5.47 8.41
CA ASN A 440 -6.31 5.23 7.01
C ASN A 440 -7.55 5.44 6.14
N HIS A 441 -7.45 5.13 4.84
CA HIS A 441 -8.52 5.32 3.86
C HIS A 441 -9.72 4.34 4.02
N ASP A 442 -9.62 3.35 4.93
CA ASP A 442 -10.65 2.32 5.19
C ASP A 442 -11.26 2.43 6.59
N THR A 443 -10.70 3.27 7.46
CA THR A 443 -11.20 3.49 8.82
C THR A 443 -11.83 4.87 8.93
N ASN A 444 -12.55 5.15 10.03
CA ASN A 444 -12.90 6.53 10.35
C ASN A 444 -11.64 7.39 10.30
N ARG A 445 -11.75 8.65 9.86
CA ARG A 445 -10.69 9.60 10.10
C ARG A 445 -10.43 9.72 11.60
N PHE A 446 -9.23 10.07 12.00
CA PHE A 446 -8.91 10.25 13.41
C PHE A 446 -9.88 11.24 14.08
N GLN A 447 -10.28 12.28 13.38
CA GLN A 447 -11.37 13.16 13.76
C GLN A 447 -12.68 12.70 13.09
N PRO A 448 -13.55 11.93 13.78
CA PRO A 448 -14.72 11.36 13.13
C PRO A 448 -15.88 12.35 12.94
N THR A 449 -15.83 13.49 13.64
CA THR A 449 -16.88 14.53 13.58
C THR A 449 -16.27 15.93 13.61
N LYS A 450 -17.03 16.93 13.20
CA LYS A 450 -16.63 18.34 13.27
C LYS A 450 -16.26 18.77 14.70
N GLU A 451 -17.06 18.37 15.68
CA GLU A 451 -16.80 18.69 17.10
C GLU A 451 -15.44 18.12 17.56
N LYS A 452 -15.13 16.88 17.18
CA LYS A 452 -13.82 16.30 17.48
C LYS A 452 -12.69 17.04 16.76
N ALA A 453 -12.91 17.48 15.52
CA ALA A 453 -11.93 18.27 14.77
C ALA A 453 -11.69 19.66 15.37
N GLU A 454 -12.68 20.28 16.02
CA GLU A 454 -12.52 21.52 16.76
C GLU A 454 -11.69 21.34 18.07
N ASN A 455 -11.56 20.10 18.57
CA ASN A 455 -10.70 19.76 19.71
C ASN A 455 -9.26 19.43 19.26
N VAL A 456 -8.48 20.45 18.97
CA VAL A 456 -7.08 20.27 18.51
C VAL A 456 -6.22 19.56 19.56
N THR A 457 -6.52 19.72 20.85
CA THR A 457 -5.76 19.07 21.94
C THR A 457 -5.81 17.56 21.85
N ARG A 458 -6.97 16.99 21.46
CA ARG A 458 -7.13 15.56 21.18
C ARG A 458 -6.12 15.08 20.12
N TYR A 459 -6.02 15.79 19.03
CA TYR A 459 -5.07 15.49 17.95
C TYR A 459 -3.63 15.62 18.43
N LYS A 460 -3.31 16.70 19.15
CA LYS A 460 -1.96 16.95 19.67
C LYS A 460 -1.46 15.82 20.55
N GLN A 461 -2.30 15.29 21.45
CA GLN A 461 -1.94 14.13 22.28
C GLN A 461 -1.71 12.87 21.44
N ALA A 462 -2.63 12.55 20.52
CA ALA A 462 -2.52 11.38 19.69
C ALA A 462 -1.31 11.42 18.75
N LEU A 463 -1.04 12.58 18.14
CA LEU A 463 0.13 12.75 17.27
C LEU A 463 1.45 12.64 18.04
N ALA A 464 1.53 13.22 19.25
CA ALA A 464 2.70 13.09 20.11
C ALA A 464 2.97 11.59 20.43
N LEU A 465 1.93 10.84 20.81
CA LEU A 465 2.03 9.40 21.03
C LEU A 465 2.48 8.66 19.77
N LEU A 466 1.82 8.90 18.62
CA LEU A 466 2.15 8.27 17.35
C LEU A 466 3.62 8.44 16.96
N LEU A 467 4.17 9.65 17.15
CA LEU A 467 5.52 10.01 16.71
C LEU A 467 6.63 9.64 17.71
N THR A 468 6.28 9.31 18.95
CA THR A 468 7.28 9.06 20.00
C THR A 468 7.22 7.65 20.59
N LEU A 469 6.11 6.93 20.45
CA LEU A 469 6.05 5.49 20.71
C LEU A 469 6.87 4.72 19.66
N ARG A 470 6.96 3.41 19.79
CA ARG A 470 7.68 2.54 18.85
C ARG A 470 6.95 2.42 17.52
N GLY A 471 7.66 2.02 16.46
CA GLY A 471 7.11 1.72 15.14
C GLY A 471 7.41 2.76 14.07
N ILE A 472 6.84 2.56 12.90
CA ILE A 472 6.94 3.42 11.71
C ILE A 472 5.64 4.23 11.64
N PRO A 473 5.64 5.53 11.98
CA PRO A 473 4.42 6.32 11.98
C PRO A 473 3.92 6.61 10.57
N GLN A 474 2.60 6.50 10.38
CA GLN A 474 1.89 6.85 9.15
C GLN A 474 0.81 7.88 9.46
N LEU A 475 0.76 8.94 8.66
CA LEU A 475 -0.32 9.93 8.62
C LEU A 475 -1.23 9.67 7.42
N TYR A 476 -2.52 9.85 7.59
CA TYR A 476 -3.47 9.87 6.49
C TYR A 476 -3.68 11.31 6.00
N TYR A 477 -3.61 11.55 4.68
CA TYR A 477 -3.70 12.90 4.11
C TYR A 477 -4.89 13.69 4.66
N GLY A 478 -4.64 14.92 5.04
CA GLY A 478 -5.63 15.81 5.61
C GLY A 478 -5.78 15.73 7.13
N ASP A 479 -5.19 14.73 7.82
CA ASP A 479 -5.17 14.70 9.29
C ASP A 479 -4.36 15.90 9.83
N GLU A 480 -3.30 16.30 9.11
CA GLU A 480 -2.44 17.43 9.42
C GLU A 480 -3.11 18.81 9.26
N ILE A 481 -4.32 18.83 8.75
CA ILE A 481 -5.16 20.06 8.65
C ILE A 481 -6.53 19.89 9.31
N GLY A 482 -6.71 18.79 10.07
CA GLY A 482 -7.94 18.54 10.83
C GLY A 482 -9.15 18.14 9.97
N MET A 483 -8.96 17.49 8.83
CA MET A 483 -10.08 16.90 8.07
C MET A 483 -10.79 15.85 8.92
N TYR A 484 -12.12 15.80 8.79
CA TYR A 484 -12.96 14.89 9.58
C TYR A 484 -13.95 14.14 8.71
N ALA A 485 -14.20 12.88 9.03
CA ALA A 485 -15.23 12.05 8.40
C ALA A 485 -15.49 10.77 9.19
N ASN A 486 -16.68 10.20 8.99
CA ASN A 486 -17.11 8.95 9.59
C ASN A 486 -17.50 7.94 8.51
N LYS A 487 -17.04 6.69 8.65
CA LYS A 487 -17.32 5.59 7.72
C LYS A 487 -18.81 5.19 7.64
N SER A 488 -19.61 5.56 8.63
CA SER A 488 -21.04 5.21 8.65
C SER A 488 -21.83 5.75 7.44
N VAL A 489 -21.28 6.73 6.71
CA VAL A 489 -21.88 7.26 5.48
C VAL A 489 -21.57 6.31 4.31
N ASN A 490 -20.31 6.21 3.93
CA ASN A 490 -19.73 5.26 2.96
C ASN A 490 -18.20 5.44 2.95
N ASP A 491 -17.47 4.58 2.23
CA ASP A 491 -16.02 4.68 2.13
C ASP A 491 -15.56 5.96 1.41
N GLY A 492 -16.29 6.44 0.43
CA GLY A 492 -15.96 7.66 -0.29
C GLY A 492 -16.00 8.91 0.58
N ALA A 493 -16.89 8.94 1.60
CA ALA A 493 -16.96 10.03 2.57
C ALA A 493 -15.69 10.20 3.41
N LEU A 494 -14.91 9.12 3.63
CA LEU A 494 -13.61 9.18 4.30
C LEU A 494 -12.53 9.79 3.39
N ARG A 495 -12.75 9.72 2.09
CA ARG A 495 -11.80 9.95 1.00
C ARG A 495 -12.09 11.29 0.31
N GLN A 496 -12.25 12.33 1.12
CA GLN A 496 -12.58 13.68 0.68
C GLN A 496 -11.44 14.31 -0.11
N ASN A 497 -11.77 15.29 -0.97
CA ASN A 497 -10.77 16.10 -1.64
C ASN A 497 -9.93 16.90 -0.63
N PHE A 498 -8.63 16.97 -0.87
CA PHE A 498 -7.76 17.88 -0.12
C PHE A 498 -8.07 19.33 -0.52
N PRO A 499 -8.32 20.23 0.42
CA PRO A 499 -8.70 21.60 0.11
C PRO A 499 -7.57 22.37 -0.61
N GLY A 500 -7.84 22.89 -1.79
CA GLY A 500 -6.87 23.57 -2.66
C GLY A 500 -6.34 22.68 -3.79
N GLY A 501 -6.76 21.43 -3.86
CA GLY A 501 -6.36 20.50 -4.93
C GLY A 501 -7.10 20.73 -6.26
N TRP A 502 -8.16 21.53 -6.27
CA TRP A 502 -8.96 21.79 -7.47
C TRP A 502 -9.12 23.28 -7.72
N GLN A 503 -9.18 23.65 -9.01
CA GLN A 503 -9.50 25.01 -9.40
C GLN A 503 -10.90 25.40 -8.90
N GLY A 504 -10.99 26.50 -8.16
CA GLY A 504 -12.25 27.00 -7.59
C GLY A 504 -12.53 26.56 -6.16
N ASP A 505 -11.63 25.83 -5.53
CA ASP A 505 -11.70 25.55 -4.09
C ASP A 505 -11.75 26.84 -3.30
N LYS A 506 -12.59 26.87 -2.25
CA LYS A 506 -12.81 28.08 -1.42
C LYS A 506 -11.58 28.48 -0.62
N ASN A 507 -10.77 27.51 -0.25
CA ASN A 507 -9.49 27.73 0.45
C ASN A 507 -8.45 26.77 -0.11
N ASN A 508 -7.18 27.15 0.07
CA ASN A 508 -6.04 26.34 -0.35
C ASN A 508 -5.20 25.96 0.87
N ALA A 509 -5.37 24.75 1.38
CA ALA A 509 -4.64 24.31 2.56
C ALA A 509 -3.17 23.93 2.27
N PHE A 510 -2.76 23.88 1.01
CA PHE A 510 -1.35 23.71 0.65
C PHE A 510 -0.51 24.95 0.96
N THR A 511 -1.10 26.13 1.06
CA THR A 511 -0.38 27.38 1.35
C THR A 511 -0.72 27.93 2.73
N ALA A 512 0.21 28.65 3.35
CA ALA A 512 0.00 29.25 4.67
C ALA A 512 -1.15 30.27 4.67
N GLU A 513 -1.24 31.09 3.62
CA GLU A 513 -2.25 32.13 3.45
C GLU A 513 -3.65 31.54 3.20
N GLY A 514 -3.72 30.35 2.60
CA GLY A 514 -4.99 29.71 2.28
C GLY A 514 -5.54 28.84 3.40
N ARG A 515 -4.75 28.53 4.43
CA ARG A 515 -5.21 27.78 5.61
C ARG A 515 -6.14 28.61 6.48
N THR A 516 -7.22 28.02 6.95
CA THR A 516 -7.99 28.61 8.06
C THR A 516 -7.15 28.59 9.34
N LYS A 517 -7.53 29.40 10.35
CA LYS A 517 -6.83 29.41 11.64
C LYS A 517 -6.71 28.01 12.27
N LEU A 518 -7.79 27.23 12.18
CA LEU A 518 -7.82 25.86 12.71
C LEU A 518 -6.86 24.94 11.92
N GLN A 519 -6.90 25.00 10.60
CA GLN A 519 -5.99 24.22 9.73
C GLN A 519 -4.53 24.58 9.98
N ALA A 520 -4.21 25.86 10.18
CA ALA A 520 -2.86 26.31 10.50
C ALA A 520 -2.38 25.75 11.84
N GLU A 521 -3.23 25.73 12.88
CA GLU A 521 -2.89 25.17 14.18
C GLU A 521 -2.56 23.68 14.11
N TYR A 522 -3.33 22.90 13.35
CA TYR A 522 -3.04 21.48 13.07
C TYR A 522 -1.72 21.31 12.32
N PHE A 523 -1.56 22.05 11.22
CA PHE A 523 -0.40 21.97 10.35
C PHE A 523 0.90 22.33 11.07
N ASP A 524 0.92 23.46 11.79
CA ASP A 524 2.12 23.95 12.46
C ASP A 524 2.59 22.99 13.56
N TYR A 525 1.66 22.41 14.31
CA TYR A 525 1.99 21.40 15.31
C TYR A 525 2.53 20.13 14.66
N THR A 526 1.90 19.66 13.60
CA THR A 526 2.33 18.47 12.85
C THR A 526 3.71 18.69 12.24
N LYS A 527 3.89 19.79 11.51
CA LYS A 527 5.17 20.19 10.90
C LYS A 527 6.30 20.25 11.93
N LYS A 528 6.04 20.83 13.08
CA LYS A 528 7.02 20.94 14.18
C LYS A 528 7.52 19.55 14.61
N LEU A 529 6.60 18.64 14.91
CA LEU A 529 6.96 17.32 15.41
C LEU A 529 7.58 16.43 14.34
N LEU A 530 7.10 16.48 13.09
CA LEU A 530 7.67 15.69 12.00
C LEU A 530 9.11 16.14 11.72
N ASN A 531 9.37 17.45 11.63
CA ASN A 531 10.71 17.97 11.38
C ASN A 531 11.66 17.70 12.56
N TRP A 532 11.18 17.75 13.81
CA TRP A 532 11.97 17.35 14.97
C TRP A 532 12.31 15.85 14.93
N ARG A 533 11.35 15.00 14.55
CA ARG A 533 11.55 13.55 14.47
C ARG A 533 12.51 13.15 13.34
N LYS A 534 12.55 13.93 12.27
CA LYS A 534 13.42 13.67 11.11
C LYS A 534 14.88 13.61 11.53
N GLY A 535 15.50 12.44 11.38
CA GLY A 535 16.87 12.18 11.79
C GLY A 535 17.07 11.94 13.29
N ASN A 536 16.02 12.00 14.12
CA ASN A 536 16.09 11.72 15.56
C ASN A 536 16.10 10.20 15.79
N LYS A 537 17.33 9.63 15.87
CA LYS A 537 17.53 8.19 16.07
C LYS A 537 17.00 7.70 17.42
N THR A 538 16.90 8.58 18.43
CA THR A 538 16.40 8.20 19.76
C THR A 538 14.95 7.77 19.70
N VAL A 539 14.09 8.54 19.04
CA VAL A 539 12.67 8.14 18.88
C VAL A 539 12.45 7.08 17.81
N ALA A 540 13.35 6.98 16.82
CA ALA A 540 13.24 5.99 15.75
C ALA A 540 13.60 4.58 16.24
N TYR A 541 14.75 4.43 16.89
CA TYR A 541 15.35 3.12 17.18
C TYR A 541 15.53 2.83 18.67
N GLY A 542 15.26 3.80 19.55
CA GLY A 542 15.48 3.66 20.97
C GLY A 542 14.59 2.61 21.64
N ASP A 543 15.09 2.03 22.70
CA ASP A 543 14.28 1.17 23.56
C ASP A 543 13.19 1.96 24.25
N LEU A 544 11.99 1.40 24.35
CA LEU A 544 10.87 1.98 25.08
C LEU A 544 10.96 1.58 26.55
N VAL A 545 10.92 2.57 27.44
CA VAL A 545 10.74 2.40 28.87
C VAL A 545 9.49 3.16 29.26
N HIS A 546 8.50 2.52 29.91
CA HIS A 546 7.27 3.17 30.30
C HIS A 546 6.85 2.84 31.72
N TYR A 547 6.06 3.70 32.30
CA TYR A 547 5.64 3.64 33.68
C TYR A 547 4.13 3.50 33.79
N THR A 548 3.66 2.80 34.83
CA THR A 548 2.24 2.82 35.20
C THR A 548 1.77 4.25 35.49
N ILE A 549 0.51 4.52 35.22
CA ILE A 549 -0.08 5.86 35.36
C ILE A 549 -0.05 6.27 36.84
N ARG A 550 0.34 7.55 37.07
CA ARG A 550 0.27 8.19 38.40
C ARG A 550 -0.27 9.60 38.23
N GLU A 551 -1.17 10.01 39.10
CA GLU A 551 -1.81 11.36 39.06
C GLU A 551 -2.42 11.69 37.68
N GLY A 552 -2.92 10.68 36.97
CA GLY A 552 -3.46 10.84 35.62
C GLY A 552 -2.41 11.08 34.52
N VAL A 553 -1.11 11.05 34.87
CA VAL A 553 -0.01 11.29 33.92
C VAL A 553 0.62 9.99 33.47
N TYR A 554 0.74 9.83 32.17
CA TYR A 554 1.51 8.75 31.55
C TYR A 554 2.94 9.22 31.23
N VAL A 555 3.93 8.47 31.72
CA VAL A 555 5.36 8.74 31.52
C VAL A 555 5.99 7.57 30.79
N TYR A 556 6.71 7.87 29.70
CA TYR A 556 7.56 6.92 29.01
C TYR A 556 8.76 7.60 28.37
N ALA A 557 9.75 6.82 27.99
CA ALA A 557 10.94 7.34 27.32
C ALA A 557 11.41 6.44 26.21
N ARG A 558 12.11 7.04 25.25
CA ARG A 558 12.94 6.35 24.26
C ARG A 558 14.41 6.57 24.60
N ARG A 559 15.22 5.51 24.61
CA ARG A 559 16.64 5.56 24.94
C ARG A 559 17.49 4.97 23.82
N TYR A 560 18.46 5.72 23.35
CA TYR A 560 19.36 5.26 22.27
C TYR A 560 20.74 5.87 22.42
N GLN A 561 21.79 5.02 22.57
CA GLN A 561 23.20 5.43 22.61
C GLN A 561 23.49 6.57 23.59
N GLY A 562 22.94 6.49 24.80
CA GLY A 562 23.12 7.48 25.87
C GLY A 562 22.26 8.74 25.78
N ARG A 563 21.43 8.87 24.74
CA ARG A 563 20.41 9.93 24.62
C ARG A 563 19.07 9.42 25.10
N THR A 564 18.28 10.33 25.69
CA THR A 564 16.94 10.05 26.19
C THR A 564 15.97 11.10 25.69
N VAL A 565 14.81 10.64 25.23
CA VAL A 565 13.63 11.48 24.99
C VAL A 565 12.54 10.98 25.92
N THR A 566 12.11 11.79 26.86
CA THR A 566 11.05 11.45 27.83
C THR A 566 9.78 12.21 27.51
N VAL A 567 8.68 11.49 27.44
CA VAL A 567 7.35 12.02 27.16
C VAL A 567 6.49 11.88 28.41
N LEU A 568 5.87 12.98 28.81
CA LEU A 568 4.95 13.04 29.94
C LEU A 568 3.64 13.67 29.45
N ILE A 569 2.53 12.95 29.60
CA ILE A 569 1.22 13.38 29.08
C ILE A 569 0.19 13.32 30.21
N ASN A 570 -0.41 14.45 30.53
CA ASN A 570 -1.59 14.51 31.39
C ASN A 570 -2.82 13.98 30.62
N GLY A 571 -3.32 12.82 31.01
CA GLY A 571 -4.49 12.18 30.40
C GLY A 571 -5.82 12.62 31.00
N THR A 572 -5.83 13.73 31.76
CA THR A 572 -7.06 14.24 32.41
C THR A 572 -7.40 15.67 31.98
N GLY A 573 -8.66 16.02 32.06
CA GLY A 573 -9.17 17.39 31.87
C GLY A 573 -8.94 18.29 33.06
N LYS A 574 -8.07 17.93 34.01
CA LYS A 574 -7.74 18.67 35.22
C LYS A 574 -6.25 18.96 35.29
N GLU A 575 -5.88 19.95 36.07
CA GLU A 575 -4.48 20.16 36.43
C GLU A 575 -3.94 18.94 37.21
N ALA A 576 -2.68 18.62 37.00
CA ALA A 576 -2.00 17.52 37.68
C ALA A 576 -0.63 18.00 38.20
N THR A 577 -0.14 17.41 39.27
CA THR A 577 1.23 17.61 39.75
C THR A 577 1.86 16.26 40.01
N LEU A 578 2.95 15.98 39.33
CA LEU A 578 3.66 14.70 39.37
C LEU A 578 4.97 14.84 40.14
N GLY A 579 5.18 14.01 41.17
CA GLY A 579 6.47 13.88 41.82
C GLY A 579 7.46 13.17 40.89
N LEU A 580 8.68 13.70 40.73
CA LEU A 580 9.62 13.22 39.70
C LEU A 580 10.59 12.13 40.18
N ASP A 581 10.74 11.90 41.48
CA ASP A 581 11.70 10.95 42.06
C ASP A 581 11.59 9.51 41.46
N PRO A 582 10.36 8.98 41.23
CA PRO A 582 10.23 7.65 40.65
C PRO A 582 10.75 7.52 39.21
N TYR A 583 10.98 8.63 38.52
CA TYR A 583 11.33 8.69 37.10
C TYR A 583 12.80 9.05 36.83
N ALA A 584 13.65 8.98 37.87
CA ALA A 584 15.08 9.30 37.77
C ALA A 584 15.81 8.52 36.68
N GLU A 585 15.34 7.29 36.36
CA GLU A 585 15.90 6.46 35.28
C GLU A 585 15.75 7.10 33.89
N VAL A 586 14.70 7.89 33.68
CA VAL A 586 14.37 8.51 32.38
C VAL A 586 14.40 10.05 32.40
N LEU A 587 14.70 10.64 33.56
CA LEU A 587 14.92 12.05 33.76
C LEU A 587 16.34 12.29 34.32
N PRO A 588 17.40 12.12 33.46
CA PRO A 588 18.79 12.04 33.91
C PRO A 588 19.39 13.41 34.34
N ALA A 589 18.66 14.52 34.14
CA ALA A 589 19.13 15.87 34.48
C ALA A 589 18.04 16.69 35.18
N LYS A 590 18.45 17.78 35.84
CA LYS A 590 17.54 18.69 36.55
C LYS A 590 16.84 19.71 35.62
N GLU A 591 17.18 19.74 34.37
CA GLU A 591 16.50 20.51 33.33
C GLU A 591 16.58 19.79 31.99
N ALA A 592 15.60 20.03 31.13
CA ALA A 592 15.52 19.46 29.78
C ALA A 592 14.95 20.49 28.79
N ASN A 593 15.22 20.30 27.51
CA ASN A 593 14.56 21.06 26.46
C ASN A 593 13.20 20.42 26.14
N ASP A 594 12.12 21.18 26.26
CA ASP A 594 10.80 20.75 25.82
C ASP A 594 10.59 21.08 24.34
N ILE A 595 10.34 20.05 23.57
CA ILE A 595 10.13 20.18 22.11
C ILE A 595 8.82 20.90 21.78
N ILE A 596 7.81 20.78 22.64
CA ILE A 596 6.51 21.42 22.42
C ILE A 596 6.59 22.96 22.61
N SER A 597 7.12 23.42 23.73
CA SER A 597 7.24 24.87 24.01
C SER A 597 8.51 25.49 23.41
N CYS A 598 9.53 24.73 23.10
CA CYS A 598 10.89 25.16 22.77
C CYS A 598 11.60 25.86 23.96
N GLU A 599 11.16 25.61 25.18
CA GLU A 599 11.72 26.19 26.40
C GLU A 599 12.43 25.12 27.24
N LYS A 600 13.26 25.59 28.16
CA LYS A 600 13.85 24.73 29.19
C LYS A 600 12.88 24.50 30.33
N VAL A 601 12.64 23.26 30.67
CA VAL A 601 11.80 22.83 31.79
C VAL A 601 12.70 22.43 32.96
N LYS A 602 12.45 23.00 34.12
CA LYS A 602 13.14 22.64 35.38
C LYS A 602 12.45 21.41 36.01
N LEU A 603 13.25 20.45 36.41
CA LEU A 603 12.81 19.16 36.96
C LEU A 603 13.20 19.03 38.43
N ASN A 604 12.69 19.95 39.25
CA ASN A 604 13.05 20.07 40.67
C ASN A 604 12.00 19.43 41.59
N GLY A 605 12.06 18.09 41.73
CA GLY A 605 11.21 17.32 42.64
C GLY A 605 9.79 17.06 42.16
N SER A 606 9.14 18.01 41.49
CA SER A 606 7.81 17.86 40.90
C SER A 606 7.65 18.69 39.62
N LEU A 607 6.68 18.29 38.79
CA LEU A 607 6.28 18.97 37.54
C LEU A 607 4.77 19.15 37.54
N SER A 608 4.30 20.34 37.23
CA SER A 608 2.88 20.65 37.10
C SER A 608 2.43 20.62 35.65
N PHE A 609 1.19 20.22 35.44
CA PHE A 609 0.57 20.06 34.12
C PHE A 609 -0.77 20.80 34.09
N ALA A 610 -0.99 21.59 33.06
CA ALA A 610 -2.32 22.03 32.70
C ALA A 610 -3.18 20.81 32.20
N PRO A 611 -4.50 20.97 32.09
CA PRO A 611 -5.35 19.95 31.51
C PRO A 611 -4.84 19.48 30.14
N ARG A 612 -4.71 18.14 29.95
CA ARG A 612 -4.26 17.52 28.70
C ARG A 612 -2.87 17.95 28.21
N GLN A 613 -2.04 18.57 29.05
CA GLN A 613 -0.71 19.02 28.65
C GLN A 613 0.26 17.90 28.35
N ILE A 614 1.16 18.17 27.39
CA ILE A 614 2.21 17.27 26.93
C ILE A 614 3.55 17.93 27.12
N TYR A 615 4.54 17.18 27.63
CA TYR A 615 5.95 17.51 27.55
C TYR A 615 6.69 16.43 26.73
N ILE A 616 7.55 16.85 25.82
CA ILE A 616 8.52 16.00 25.12
C ILE A 616 9.90 16.55 25.44
N LEU A 617 10.59 15.90 26.37
CA LEU A 617 11.84 16.37 26.95
C LEU A 617 13.03 15.65 26.33
N GLU A 618 13.99 16.40 25.78
CA GLU A 618 15.27 15.89 25.27
C GLU A 618 16.41 16.11 26.25
N PHE A 619 17.22 15.04 26.42
CA PHE A 619 18.43 15.01 27.28
C PHE A 619 19.66 14.57 26.47
#